data_a0247e0f9af07ee9774c004177f1cd2d
#
_entry.id   a0247e0f9af07ee9774c004177f1cd2d
#
_cell.length_a   1.000
_cell.length_b   1.000
_cell.length_c   1.000
_cell.angle_alpha   90.00
_cell.angle_beta   90.00
_cell.angle_gamma   90.00
#
_symmetry.space_group_name_H-M   'P 1'
#
loop_
_entity.id
_entity.type
_entity.pdbx_description
1 polymer ?
#
loop_
_entity_poly.entity_id
_entity_poly.type
_entity_poly.pdbx_seq_one_letter_code
_entity_poly.pdbx_strand_id
1 'polypeptide(L)'
;EMCIRDRLDFAHTHGYPLMLKRTDGGGGRGITLVHNDDELRGFYMNHDALQGGDLDEYFVERFIDKGRHVETQCGRDSHGNFTVYSTRDCSVQRRNQKLVEEAPAPFLPDGVLEQLETYSRRLFDAVDYVGLGTCEFMVTEQGKVYFLEVNPRLQVEHTVSEEVCGLDLVREQLTIANGGELTVDHPLRGHSFELRLTCEDPAKNLAPSSGTLTKLAWPSGPGIRVDSGVVEGDTVSPKFDSMMGKLVVTASDRATAVARVRRALEELKVEGVPTPASLFEQIFNDDEFTAEHGVAYDVSTKWLERKYLNKEASSTKGGQPASMAGASGAKEAEQKESSETFVIEVNNHRVSLTVPNDIVANLTGGAKARDAKRAIQPL
;
A
#
# COMPACT_ATOMS: atom_id res chain seq x y z
N GLU A 1 -4.82 -14.86 26.00
CA GLU A 1 -5.33 -13.48 26.25
C GLU A 1 -4.19 -12.62 26.78
N MET A 2 -3.73 -11.66 25.99
CA MET A 2 -2.67 -10.73 26.42
C MET A 2 -3.29 -9.53 27.13
N CYS A 3 -3.12 -9.41 28.44
CA CYS A 3 -3.59 -8.24 29.18
C CYS A 3 -2.71 -7.00 28.89
N ILE A 4 -3.18 -5.81 29.25
CA ILE A 4 -2.41 -4.56 29.04
C ILE A 4 -1.04 -4.59 29.71
N ARG A 5 -0.89 -5.35 30.81
CA ARG A 5 0.40 -5.51 31.50
C ARG A 5 1.39 -6.27 30.60
N ASP A 6 0.97 -7.39 29.99
CA ASP A 6 1.83 -8.19 29.11
C ASP A 6 2.31 -7.36 27.91
N ARG A 7 1.45 -6.47 27.40
CA ARG A 7 1.76 -5.57 26.29
C ARG A 7 2.77 -4.49 26.70
N LEU A 8 2.64 -3.94 27.91
CA LEU A 8 3.62 -3.01 28.47
C LEU A 8 4.95 -3.72 28.75
N ASP A 9 4.93 -4.93 29.27
CA ASP A 9 6.14 -5.74 29.49
C ASP A 9 6.84 -6.06 28.16
N PHE A 10 6.06 -6.34 27.11
CA PHE A 10 6.60 -6.46 25.75
C PHE A 10 7.23 -5.15 25.26
N ALA A 11 6.56 -4.02 25.48
CA ALA A 11 7.07 -2.69 25.13
C ALA A 11 8.38 -2.37 25.84
N HIS A 12 8.47 -2.62 27.15
CA HIS A 12 9.68 -2.38 27.94
C HIS A 12 10.84 -3.30 27.55
N THR A 13 10.52 -4.52 27.06
CA THR A 13 11.53 -5.49 26.61
C THR A 13 12.06 -5.15 25.22
N HIS A 14 11.21 -4.70 24.31
CA HIS A 14 11.53 -4.55 22.89
C HIS A 14 11.69 -3.09 22.43
N GLY A 15 11.25 -2.13 23.26
CA GLY A 15 11.27 -0.70 22.95
C GLY A 15 10.14 -0.25 22.04
N TYR A 16 10.01 1.07 21.93
CA TYR A 16 9.07 1.73 21.02
C TYR A 16 9.76 2.19 19.73
N PRO A 17 9.02 2.45 18.64
CA PRO A 17 7.56 2.30 18.50
C PRO A 17 7.12 0.85 18.34
N LEU A 18 5.85 0.58 18.67
CA LEU A 18 5.21 -0.72 18.52
C LEU A 18 4.02 -0.61 17.56
N MET A 19 3.69 -1.72 16.94
CA MET A 19 2.52 -1.87 16.08
C MET A 19 1.44 -2.69 16.77
N LEU A 20 0.22 -2.15 16.87
CA LEU A 20 -0.97 -2.85 17.29
C LEU A 20 -1.74 -3.28 16.04
N LYS A 21 -1.98 -4.57 15.89
CA LYS A 21 -2.69 -5.14 14.73
C LYS A 21 -3.91 -5.93 15.20
N ARG A 22 -5.01 -5.79 14.47
CA ARG A 22 -6.18 -6.66 14.67
C ARG A 22 -5.90 -8.06 14.16
N THR A 23 -6.35 -9.07 14.89
CA THR A 23 -6.21 -10.49 14.51
C THR A 23 -7.05 -10.85 13.29
N ASP A 24 -8.18 -10.16 13.07
CA ASP A 24 -9.07 -10.30 11.92
C ASP A 24 -8.79 -9.24 10.83
N GLY A 25 -7.77 -8.40 11.01
CA GLY A 25 -7.38 -7.37 10.06
C GLY A 25 -6.55 -7.94 8.90
N GLY A 26 -6.62 -7.28 7.74
CA GLY A 26 -5.81 -7.60 6.57
C GLY A 26 -5.67 -6.40 5.65
N GLY A 27 -4.67 -6.44 4.75
CA GLY A 27 -4.43 -5.36 3.79
C GLY A 27 -4.10 -4.00 4.43
N GLY A 28 -3.43 -4.00 5.57
CA GLY A 28 -3.03 -2.77 6.28
C GLY A 28 -4.14 -2.11 7.11
N ARG A 29 -5.32 -2.72 7.22
CA ARG A 29 -6.44 -2.22 8.02
C ARG A 29 -6.33 -2.67 9.47
N GLY A 30 -6.73 -1.81 10.41
CA GLY A 30 -6.68 -2.13 11.84
C GLY A 30 -5.25 -2.14 12.41
N ILE A 31 -4.35 -1.35 11.82
CA ILE A 31 -2.97 -1.17 12.29
C ILE A 31 -2.86 0.21 12.94
N THR A 32 -2.31 0.24 14.15
CA THR A 32 -2.03 1.48 14.89
C THR A 32 -0.59 1.47 15.40
N LEU A 33 0.13 2.56 15.14
CA LEU A 33 1.48 2.77 15.65
C LEU A 33 1.40 3.49 17.00
N VAL A 34 2.14 3.03 18.00
CA VAL A 34 2.23 3.66 19.33
C VAL A 34 3.70 3.89 19.70
N HIS A 35 3.99 5.06 20.28
CA HIS A 35 5.36 5.53 20.51
C HIS A 35 5.78 5.54 21.98
N ASN A 36 4.83 5.32 22.89
CA ASN A 36 5.09 5.33 24.34
C ASN A 36 3.95 4.64 25.11
N ASP A 37 4.16 4.47 26.43
CA ASP A 37 3.21 3.83 27.33
C ASP A 37 1.86 4.55 27.38
N ASP A 38 1.86 5.88 27.29
CA ASP A 38 0.62 6.66 27.39
C ASP A 38 -0.26 6.46 26.15
N GLU A 39 0.35 6.42 24.96
CA GLU A 39 -0.37 6.11 23.71
C GLU A 39 -0.89 4.66 23.72
N LEU A 40 -0.08 3.72 24.20
CA LEU A 40 -0.49 2.33 24.35
C LEU A 40 -1.68 2.18 25.30
N ARG A 41 -1.63 2.80 26.47
CA ARG A 41 -2.73 2.81 27.45
C ARG A 41 -3.98 3.53 26.89
N GLY A 42 -3.78 4.69 26.25
CA GLY A 42 -4.85 5.46 25.64
C GLY A 42 -5.59 4.70 24.55
N PHE A 43 -4.88 3.92 23.74
CA PHE A 43 -5.49 3.07 22.73
C PHE A 43 -6.49 2.08 23.35
N TYR A 44 -6.08 1.37 24.40
CA TYR A 44 -6.95 0.39 25.08
C TYR A 44 -8.11 1.04 25.83
N MET A 45 -7.88 2.14 26.55
CA MET A 45 -8.94 2.88 27.27
C MET A 45 -10.01 3.41 26.31
N ASN A 46 -9.62 3.90 25.14
CA ASN A 46 -10.56 4.44 24.16
C ASN A 46 -11.36 3.34 23.44
N HIS A 47 -10.77 2.17 23.21
CA HIS A 47 -11.46 1.03 22.58
C HIS A 47 -12.49 0.39 23.51
N ASP A 48 -12.18 0.24 24.81
CA ASP A 48 -13.13 -0.21 25.82
C ASP A 48 -14.35 0.72 25.95
N ALA A 49 -14.12 2.03 25.87
CA ALA A 49 -15.15 3.04 26.06
C ALA A 49 -16.07 3.25 24.85
N LEU A 50 -15.60 3.00 23.62
CA LEU A 50 -16.29 3.44 22.40
C LEU A 50 -16.91 2.31 21.56
N GLN A 51 -16.49 1.08 21.67
CA GLN A 51 -16.92 0.03 20.75
C GLN A 51 -17.37 -1.29 21.40
N GLY A 52 -17.21 -1.46 22.72
CA GLY A 52 -17.51 -2.78 23.34
C GLY A 52 -16.75 -3.93 22.68
N GLY A 53 -15.65 -3.59 21.97
CA GLY A 53 -14.83 -4.53 21.21
C GLY A 53 -13.90 -5.29 22.16
N ASP A 54 -13.73 -6.57 21.88
CA ASP A 54 -12.83 -7.44 22.61
C ASP A 54 -11.39 -6.96 22.38
N LEU A 55 -10.71 -6.50 23.44
CA LEU A 55 -9.30 -6.08 23.39
C LEU A 55 -8.36 -7.22 23.02
N ASP A 56 -8.84 -8.46 23.11
CA ASP A 56 -8.14 -9.67 22.68
C ASP A 56 -8.05 -9.80 21.16
N GLU A 57 -8.78 -8.95 20.39
CA GLU A 57 -8.67 -8.88 18.94
C GLU A 57 -7.38 -8.18 18.46
N TYR A 58 -6.58 -7.61 19.36
CA TYR A 58 -5.33 -6.92 18.99
C TYR A 58 -4.11 -7.62 19.56
N PHE A 59 -3.10 -7.83 18.72
CA PHE A 59 -1.77 -8.26 19.14
C PHE A 59 -0.73 -7.15 18.89
N VAL A 60 0.42 -7.29 19.55
CA VAL A 60 1.49 -6.28 19.54
C VAL A 60 2.68 -6.85 18.78
N GLU A 61 3.22 -6.05 17.87
CA GLU A 61 4.46 -6.37 17.15
C GLU A 61 5.48 -5.25 17.30
N ARG A 62 6.74 -5.63 17.15
CA ARG A 62 7.82 -4.66 17.03
C ARG A 62 7.72 -3.93 15.70
N PHE A 63 7.79 -2.61 15.72
CA PHE A 63 7.86 -1.80 14.52
C PHE A 63 9.26 -1.86 13.89
N ILE A 64 9.33 -2.11 12.59
CA ILE A 64 10.56 -2.10 11.80
C ILE A 64 10.53 -0.86 10.91
N ASP A 65 11.35 0.13 11.27
CA ASP A 65 11.31 1.44 10.59
C ASP A 65 11.86 1.40 9.16
N LYS A 66 13.00 0.72 8.97
CA LYS A 66 13.64 0.60 7.66
C LYS A 66 13.71 -0.87 7.25
N GLY A 67 12.73 -1.29 6.49
CA GLY A 67 12.64 -2.66 5.99
C GLY A 67 12.05 -2.70 4.60
N ARG A 68 12.40 -3.76 3.86
CA ARG A 68 11.82 -4.08 2.56
C ARG A 68 10.67 -5.06 2.76
N HIS A 69 9.62 -4.87 2.01
CA HIS A 69 8.52 -5.83 1.93
C HIS A 69 8.87 -6.87 0.86
N VAL A 70 9.34 -8.00 1.31
CA VAL A 70 9.69 -9.14 0.43
C VAL A 70 8.73 -10.27 0.70
N GLU A 71 8.28 -10.92 -0.36
CA GLU A 71 7.31 -12.01 -0.25
C GLU A 71 7.72 -13.20 -1.12
N THR A 72 7.19 -14.37 -0.80
CA THR A 72 7.37 -15.62 -1.55
C THR A 72 6.05 -16.06 -2.16
N GLN A 73 6.06 -16.32 -3.46
CA GLN A 73 4.95 -17.00 -4.13
C GLN A 73 5.06 -18.49 -3.92
N CYS A 74 4.19 -19.06 -3.13
CA CYS A 74 4.25 -20.47 -2.73
C CYS A 74 3.14 -21.30 -3.35
N GLY A 75 3.41 -22.60 -3.49
CA GLY A 75 2.42 -23.61 -3.78
C GLY A 75 2.69 -24.90 -3.01
N ARG A 76 1.63 -25.57 -2.57
CA ARG A 76 1.66 -26.92 -1.99
C ARG A 76 0.47 -27.72 -2.49
N ASP A 77 0.71 -28.94 -2.95
CA ASP A 77 -0.35 -29.86 -3.38
C ASP A 77 -0.75 -30.86 -2.28
N SER A 78 -1.76 -31.65 -2.55
CA SER A 78 -2.24 -32.70 -1.65
C SER A 78 -1.31 -33.91 -1.54
N HIS A 79 -0.27 -33.97 -2.39
CA HIS A 79 0.75 -35.04 -2.39
C HIS A 79 1.94 -34.71 -1.51
N GLY A 80 1.97 -33.47 -0.94
CA GLY A 80 3.03 -32.96 -0.07
C GLY A 80 4.17 -32.28 -0.81
N ASN A 81 4.08 -32.11 -2.14
CA ASN A 81 5.03 -31.30 -2.88
C ASN A 81 4.83 -29.82 -2.50
N PHE A 82 5.93 -29.09 -2.31
CA PHE A 82 5.95 -27.66 -2.02
C PHE A 82 7.03 -26.98 -2.85
N THR A 83 6.71 -25.80 -3.38
CA THR A 83 7.69 -24.96 -4.05
C THR A 83 7.47 -23.48 -3.74
N VAL A 84 8.56 -22.69 -3.89
CA VAL A 84 8.51 -21.23 -3.99
C VAL A 84 8.74 -20.88 -5.45
N TYR A 85 7.71 -20.41 -6.14
CA TYR A 85 7.78 -20.07 -7.58
C TYR A 85 8.70 -18.89 -7.85
N SER A 86 8.70 -17.88 -6.99
CA SER A 86 9.66 -16.77 -6.96
C SER A 86 9.52 -15.98 -5.69
N THR A 87 10.48 -15.08 -5.43
CA THR A 87 10.31 -13.97 -4.51
C THR A 87 9.83 -12.73 -5.24
N ARG A 88 9.17 -11.81 -4.52
CA ARG A 88 8.83 -10.46 -5.01
C ARG A 88 9.30 -9.42 -4.00
N ASP A 89 9.72 -8.26 -4.51
CA ASP A 89 9.84 -7.05 -3.70
C ASP A 89 8.65 -6.14 -3.96
N CYS A 90 7.95 -5.78 -2.90
CA CYS A 90 6.76 -4.94 -2.90
C CYS A 90 6.95 -3.68 -2.07
N SER A 91 8.19 -3.21 -1.91
CA SER A 91 8.53 -2.08 -1.05
C SER A 91 8.07 -0.74 -1.59
N VAL A 92 7.85 -0.62 -2.91
CA VAL A 92 7.29 0.61 -3.51
C VAL A 92 5.79 0.64 -3.28
N GLN A 93 5.41 1.21 -2.16
CA GLN A 93 4.02 1.24 -1.68
C GLN A 93 3.69 2.55 -0.97
N ARG A 94 2.42 2.85 -0.84
CA ARG A 94 1.88 3.96 -0.05
C ARG A 94 0.81 3.43 0.91
N ARG A 95 0.97 3.72 2.20
CA ARG A 95 0.01 3.27 3.24
C ARG A 95 -0.32 1.77 3.12
N ASN A 96 0.71 0.95 2.95
CA ASN A 96 0.63 -0.50 2.72
C ASN A 96 -0.06 -0.92 1.41
N GLN A 97 -0.38 0.00 0.51
CA GLN A 97 -0.88 -0.30 -0.83
C GLN A 97 0.28 -0.32 -1.81
N LYS A 98 0.52 -1.47 -2.42
CA LYS A 98 1.60 -1.71 -3.39
C LYS A 98 1.34 -0.92 -4.68
N LEU A 99 2.38 -0.33 -5.28
CA LEU A 99 2.30 0.41 -6.55
C LEU A 99 3.21 -0.16 -7.62
N VAL A 100 4.42 -0.59 -7.24
CA VAL A 100 5.38 -1.26 -8.12
C VAL A 100 5.88 -2.49 -7.40
N GLU A 101 5.83 -3.62 -8.08
CA GLU A 101 6.36 -4.90 -7.63
C GLU A 101 7.40 -5.41 -8.61
N GLU A 102 8.40 -6.12 -8.13
CA GLU A 102 9.40 -6.75 -8.98
C GLU A 102 9.71 -8.19 -8.55
N ALA A 103 10.01 -9.04 -9.52
CA ALA A 103 10.44 -10.43 -9.32
C ALA A 103 11.64 -10.78 -10.22
N PRO A 104 12.59 -11.60 -9.68
CA PRO A 104 12.74 -11.93 -8.26
C PRO A 104 13.12 -10.70 -7.42
N ALA A 105 12.93 -10.72 -6.09
CA ALA A 105 13.36 -9.65 -5.21
C ALA A 105 14.86 -9.38 -5.36
N PRO A 106 15.28 -8.14 -5.75
CA PRO A 106 16.66 -7.84 -6.05
C PRO A 106 17.49 -7.60 -4.79
N PHE A 107 18.81 -7.74 -4.89
CA PHE A 107 19.77 -7.32 -3.85
C PHE A 107 19.44 -7.81 -2.43
N LEU A 108 18.98 -9.07 -2.31
CA LEU A 108 18.77 -9.68 -1.01
C LEU A 108 20.14 -9.93 -0.34
N PRO A 109 20.28 -9.65 0.97
CA PRO A 109 21.46 -10.06 1.73
C PRO A 109 21.69 -11.58 1.69
N ASP A 110 22.92 -12.00 1.83
CA ASP A 110 23.30 -13.42 1.82
C ASP A 110 22.51 -14.24 2.86
N GLY A 111 22.02 -15.41 2.44
CA GLY A 111 21.23 -16.32 3.27
C GLY A 111 19.78 -15.92 3.52
N VAL A 112 19.34 -14.76 3.04
CA VAL A 112 17.92 -14.32 3.19
C VAL A 112 16.99 -15.18 2.33
N LEU A 113 17.38 -15.50 1.12
CA LEU A 113 16.54 -16.33 0.23
C LEU A 113 16.23 -17.69 0.87
N GLU A 114 17.23 -18.38 1.40
CA GLU A 114 17.08 -19.68 2.04
C GLU A 114 16.22 -19.59 3.32
N GLN A 115 16.30 -18.45 4.04
CA GLN A 115 15.44 -18.23 5.20
C GLN A 115 13.98 -18.04 4.78
N LEU A 116 13.72 -17.24 3.74
CA LEU A 116 12.39 -17.00 3.21
C LEU A 116 11.73 -18.32 2.76
N GLU A 117 12.44 -19.14 2.00
CA GLU A 117 11.96 -20.44 1.54
C GLU A 117 11.70 -21.40 2.70
N THR A 118 12.62 -21.46 3.68
CA THR A 118 12.49 -22.31 4.87
C THR A 118 11.28 -21.91 5.72
N TYR A 119 11.08 -20.61 5.94
CA TYR A 119 9.96 -20.12 6.74
C TYR A 119 8.63 -20.36 6.03
N SER A 120 8.58 -20.10 4.73
CA SER A 120 7.39 -20.33 3.90
C SER A 120 6.98 -21.81 3.92
N ARG A 121 7.93 -22.73 3.73
CA ARG A 121 7.67 -24.16 3.81
C ARG A 121 7.11 -24.54 5.19
N ARG A 122 7.75 -24.10 6.27
CA ARG A 122 7.30 -24.40 7.64
C ARG A 122 5.89 -23.90 7.92
N LEU A 123 5.52 -22.70 7.40
CA LEU A 123 4.18 -22.16 7.56
C LEU A 123 3.14 -23.03 6.85
N PHE A 124 3.40 -23.41 5.59
CA PHE A 124 2.49 -24.26 4.82
C PHE A 124 2.36 -25.66 5.41
N ASP A 125 3.45 -26.26 5.87
CA ASP A 125 3.45 -27.59 6.48
C ASP A 125 2.73 -27.60 7.85
N ALA A 126 2.87 -26.51 8.64
CA ALA A 126 2.28 -26.43 9.98
C ALA A 126 0.74 -26.45 9.98
N VAL A 127 0.12 -26.06 8.88
CA VAL A 127 -1.36 -26.01 8.73
C VAL A 127 -1.86 -26.94 7.64
N ASP A 128 -1.01 -27.80 7.08
CA ASP A 128 -1.32 -28.68 5.96
C ASP A 128 -2.01 -27.96 4.79
N TYR A 129 -1.56 -26.72 4.50
CA TYR A 129 -2.17 -25.89 3.47
C TYR A 129 -2.01 -26.53 2.09
N VAL A 130 -3.10 -26.60 1.33
CA VAL A 130 -3.12 -27.06 -0.07
C VAL A 130 -3.65 -25.95 -0.95
N GLY A 131 -2.84 -25.49 -1.91
CA GLY A 131 -3.16 -24.39 -2.80
C GLY A 131 -1.97 -23.48 -3.06
N LEU A 132 -2.23 -22.38 -3.76
CA LEU A 132 -1.30 -21.27 -3.88
C LEU A 132 -1.51 -20.27 -2.74
N GLY A 133 -0.42 -19.71 -2.27
CA GLY A 133 -0.44 -18.64 -1.27
C GLY A 133 0.82 -17.81 -1.31
N THR A 134 0.80 -16.72 -0.57
CA THR A 134 1.94 -15.81 -0.47
C THR A 134 2.30 -15.61 1.00
N CYS A 135 3.57 -15.83 1.34
CA CYS A 135 4.10 -15.46 2.65
C CYS A 135 4.80 -14.11 2.52
N GLU A 136 4.40 -13.15 3.33
CA GLU A 136 4.93 -11.79 3.35
C GLU A 136 5.90 -11.59 4.52
N PHE A 137 7.00 -10.91 4.25
CA PHE A 137 8.07 -10.68 5.22
C PHE A 137 8.59 -9.25 5.17
N MET A 138 9.05 -8.76 6.32
CA MET A 138 9.88 -7.57 6.41
C MET A 138 11.36 -7.98 6.50
N VAL A 139 12.15 -7.55 5.54
CA VAL A 139 13.59 -7.84 5.46
C VAL A 139 14.37 -6.56 5.74
N THR A 140 15.24 -6.57 6.75
CA THR A 140 16.10 -5.42 7.08
C THR A 140 17.38 -5.43 6.25
N GLU A 141 18.08 -4.30 6.21
CA GLU A 141 19.41 -4.17 5.57
C GLU A 141 20.44 -5.18 6.13
N GLN A 142 20.31 -5.57 7.42
CA GLN A 142 21.18 -6.53 8.08
C GLN A 142 20.78 -7.98 7.80
N GLY A 143 19.84 -8.24 6.89
CA GLY A 143 19.36 -9.57 6.54
C GLY A 143 18.49 -10.24 7.62
N LYS A 144 17.93 -9.48 8.56
CA LYS A 144 16.93 -10.02 9.50
C LYS A 144 15.58 -10.13 8.79
N VAL A 145 14.96 -11.30 8.89
CA VAL A 145 13.67 -11.60 8.30
C VAL A 145 12.61 -11.67 9.39
N TYR A 146 11.56 -10.87 9.26
CA TYR A 146 10.40 -10.86 10.15
C TYR A 146 9.16 -11.24 9.35
N PHE A 147 8.39 -12.18 9.87
CA PHE A 147 7.12 -12.58 9.27
C PHE A 147 6.07 -11.49 9.43
N LEU A 148 5.28 -11.22 8.39
CA LEU A 148 4.17 -10.28 8.42
C LEU A 148 2.82 -10.98 8.41
N GLU A 149 2.52 -11.70 7.32
CA GLU A 149 1.26 -12.43 7.16
C GLU A 149 1.36 -13.51 6.06
N VAL A 150 0.35 -14.40 6.02
CA VAL A 150 0.13 -15.28 4.87
C VAL A 150 -1.18 -14.89 4.20
N ASN A 151 -1.13 -14.73 2.89
CA ASN A 151 -2.32 -14.60 2.07
C ASN A 151 -2.62 -15.97 1.41
N PRO A 152 -3.65 -16.73 1.88
CA PRO A 152 -3.95 -18.07 1.38
C PRO A 152 -4.73 -18.00 0.05
N ARG A 153 -4.20 -17.27 -0.91
CA ARG A 153 -4.78 -16.99 -2.23
C ARG A 153 -3.73 -16.45 -3.18
N LEU A 154 -4.04 -16.47 -4.46
CA LEU A 154 -3.28 -15.73 -5.45
C LEU A 154 -3.46 -14.22 -5.25
N GLN A 155 -2.40 -13.45 -5.42
CA GLN A 155 -2.40 -12.00 -5.26
C GLN A 155 -2.36 -11.27 -6.61
N VAL A 156 -2.60 -9.95 -6.59
CA VAL A 156 -2.59 -9.10 -7.79
C VAL A 156 -1.27 -9.22 -8.55
N GLU A 157 -0.16 -9.18 -7.81
CA GLU A 157 1.22 -9.18 -8.28
C GLU A 157 1.77 -10.55 -8.69
N HIS A 158 0.93 -11.59 -8.76
CA HIS A 158 1.36 -12.91 -9.23
C HIS A 158 1.98 -12.90 -10.63
N THR A 159 1.59 -11.94 -11.45
CA THR A 159 2.00 -11.83 -12.85
C THR A 159 3.50 -11.68 -13.02
N VAL A 160 4.21 -10.95 -12.15
CA VAL A 160 5.69 -10.88 -12.23
C VAL A 160 6.35 -12.22 -11.91
N SER A 161 5.71 -13.02 -11.03
CA SER A 161 6.17 -14.39 -10.75
C SER A 161 5.95 -15.31 -11.95
N GLU A 162 4.80 -15.24 -12.61
CA GLU A 162 4.51 -15.97 -13.85
C GLU A 162 5.56 -15.69 -14.93
N GLU A 163 5.88 -14.41 -15.13
CA GLU A 163 6.83 -13.98 -16.15
C GLU A 163 8.24 -14.54 -15.92
N VAL A 164 8.71 -14.62 -14.68
CA VAL A 164 10.05 -15.11 -14.38
C VAL A 164 10.14 -16.63 -14.23
N CYS A 165 9.08 -17.32 -13.79
CA CYS A 165 9.07 -18.77 -13.70
C CYS A 165 8.55 -19.46 -14.97
N GLY A 166 7.87 -18.72 -15.86
CA GLY A 166 7.32 -19.23 -17.10
C GLY A 166 6.12 -20.17 -16.93
N LEU A 167 5.40 -20.04 -15.81
CA LEU A 167 4.21 -20.83 -15.48
C LEU A 167 2.97 -19.94 -15.39
N ASP A 168 1.82 -20.51 -15.74
CA ASP A 168 0.50 -19.94 -15.49
C ASP A 168 0.04 -20.35 -14.07
N LEU A 169 0.17 -19.45 -13.10
CA LEU A 169 -0.13 -19.74 -11.70
C LEU A 169 -1.63 -19.93 -11.45
N VAL A 170 -2.50 -19.33 -12.26
CA VAL A 170 -3.95 -19.60 -12.19
C VAL A 170 -4.21 -21.06 -12.59
N ARG A 171 -3.55 -21.54 -13.62
CA ARG A 171 -3.63 -22.94 -14.03
C ARG A 171 -3.07 -23.89 -12.99
N GLU A 172 -1.92 -23.54 -12.36
CA GLU A 172 -1.35 -24.29 -11.23
C GLU A 172 -2.36 -24.41 -10.08
N GLN A 173 -3.00 -23.29 -9.70
CA GLN A 173 -4.03 -23.27 -8.67
C GLN A 173 -5.19 -24.21 -8.98
N LEU A 174 -5.68 -24.21 -10.22
CA LEU A 174 -6.75 -25.10 -10.66
C LEU A 174 -6.30 -26.57 -10.70
N THR A 175 -5.06 -26.84 -11.11
CA THR A 175 -4.46 -28.18 -11.11
C THR A 175 -4.41 -28.75 -9.69
N ILE A 176 -3.89 -27.97 -8.74
CA ILE A 176 -3.82 -28.37 -7.31
C ILE A 176 -5.23 -28.59 -6.74
N ALA A 177 -6.17 -27.67 -7.01
CA ALA A 177 -7.54 -27.78 -6.52
C ALA A 177 -8.28 -29.03 -7.08
N ASN A 178 -7.88 -29.51 -8.26
CA ASN A 178 -8.41 -30.75 -8.85
C ASN A 178 -7.64 -32.02 -8.42
N GLY A 179 -6.74 -31.91 -7.42
CA GLY A 179 -5.97 -33.03 -6.89
C GLY A 179 -4.75 -33.42 -7.72
N GLY A 180 -4.32 -32.58 -8.68
CA GLY A 180 -3.11 -32.77 -9.45
C GLY A 180 -1.85 -32.34 -8.67
N GLU A 181 -0.69 -32.74 -9.21
CA GLU A 181 0.62 -32.33 -8.68
C GLU A 181 1.01 -30.95 -9.22
N LEU A 182 1.64 -30.15 -8.36
CA LEU A 182 2.20 -28.86 -8.75
C LEU A 182 3.52 -29.02 -9.53
N THR A 183 3.88 -28.00 -10.30
CA THR A 183 5.14 -27.95 -11.03
C THR A 183 6.28 -27.52 -10.12
N VAL A 184 7.23 -28.41 -9.83
CA VAL A 184 8.40 -28.14 -8.97
C VAL A 184 9.63 -27.67 -9.75
N ASP A 185 9.76 -28.04 -11.03
CA ASP A 185 10.89 -27.65 -11.88
C ASP A 185 10.52 -26.42 -12.72
N HIS A 186 10.91 -25.26 -12.23
CA HIS A 186 10.63 -23.97 -12.87
C HIS A 186 11.83 -23.02 -12.69
N PRO A 187 12.88 -23.18 -13.49
CA PRO A 187 14.04 -22.31 -13.37
C PRO A 187 13.66 -20.85 -13.64
N LEU A 188 14.03 -19.94 -12.72
CA LEU A 188 13.78 -18.52 -12.89
C LEU A 188 14.61 -17.94 -14.04
N ARG A 189 14.00 -17.07 -14.83
CA ARG A 189 14.63 -16.42 -15.98
C ARG A 189 14.27 -14.95 -16.03
N GLY A 190 15.29 -14.12 -16.16
CA GLY A 190 15.11 -12.68 -16.34
C GLY A 190 14.65 -11.95 -15.09
N HIS A 191 14.00 -10.83 -15.31
CA HIS A 191 13.46 -9.95 -14.28
C HIS A 191 12.18 -9.28 -14.78
N SER A 192 11.19 -9.14 -13.92
CA SER A 192 9.90 -8.56 -14.28
C SER A 192 9.47 -7.51 -13.27
N PHE A 193 8.86 -6.43 -13.77
CA PHE A 193 8.18 -5.39 -12.98
C PHE A 193 6.69 -5.37 -13.28
N GLU A 194 5.87 -5.17 -12.27
CA GLU A 194 4.46 -4.81 -12.40
C GLU A 194 4.27 -3.38 -11.93
N LEU A 195 3.55 -2.57 -12.70
CA LEU A 195 3.15 -1.22 -12.38
C LEU A 195 1.62 -1.19 -12.32
N ARG A 196 1.06 -0.85 -11.15
CA ARG A 196 -0.39 -0.76 -10.97
C ARG A 196 -0.90 0.57 -11.50
N LEU A 197 -1.54 0.56 -12.66
CA LEU A 197 -2.18 1.76 -13.20
C LEU A 197 -3.53 1.96 -12.52
N THR A 198 -3.58 2.91 -11.61
CA THR A 198 -4.75 3.28 -10.81
C THR A 198 -5.32 4.63 -11.23
N CYS A 199 -6.61 4.87 -10.97
CA CYS A 199 -7.22 6.19 -11.07
C CYS A 199 -7.01 6.97 -9.77
N GLU A 200 -5.77 7.41 -9.55
CA GLU A 200 -5.31 8.12 -8.36
C GLU A 200 -4.45 9.31 -8.75
N ASP A 201 -4.56 10.40 -7.96
CA ASP A 201 -3.90 11.67 -8.27
C ASP A 201 -2.59 11.82 -7.46
N PRO A 202 -1.41 11.72 -8.08
CA PRO A 202 -0.13 11.90 -7.40
C PRO A 202 0.02 13.31 -6.79
N ALA A 203 -0.58 14.33 -7.38
CA ALA A 203 -0.54 15.69 -6.86
C ALA A 203 -1.37 15.86 -5.57
N LYS A 204 -2.29 14.94 -5.32
CA LYS A 204 -3.12 14.85 -4.11
C LYS A 204 -2.76 13.64 -3.25
N ASN A 205 -1.48 13.32 -3.19
CA ASN A 205 -0.97 12.21 -2.39
C ASN A 205 -1.66 10.88 -2.72
N LEU A 206 -1.81 10.58 -4.02
CA LEU A 206 -2.47 9.38 -4.55
C LEU A 206 -3.92 9.22 -4.02
N ALA A 207 -4.65 10.32 -3.91
CA ALA A 207 -6.06 10.23 -3.58
C ALA A 207 -6.84 9.57 -4.73
N PRO A 208 -7.76 8.63 -4.43
CA PRO A 208 -8.63 8.05 -5.44
C PRO A 208 -9.44 9.12 -6.19
N SER A 209 -9.61 8.92 -7.48
CA SER A 209 -10.33 9.82 -8.37
C SER A 209 -11.34 9.04 -9.22
N SER A 210 -12.06 9.75 -10.08
CA SER A 210 -13.01 9.17 -11.02
C SER A 210 -13.04 10.01 -12.29
N GLY A 211 -13.53 9.46 -13.36
CA GLY A 211 -13.68 10.17 -14.64
C GLY A 211 -13.80 9.20 -15.81
N THR A 212 -13.92 9.74 -17.00
CA THR A 212 -13.99 8.96 -18.24
C THR A 212 -12.62 8.95 -18.93
N LEU A 213 -12.15 7.77 -19.31
CA LEU A 213 -10.92 7.57 -20.07
C LEU A 213 -11.15 8.09 -21.50
N THR A 214 -10.74 9.32 -21.75
CA THR A 214 -10.86 9.94 -23.09
C THR A 214 -9.79 9.46 -24.05
N LYS A 215 -8.68 8.94 -23.51
CA LYS A 215 -7.60 8.26 -24.23
C LYS A 215 -7.01 7.16 -23.39
N LEU A 216 -6.82 5.98 -23.98
CA LEU A 216 -6.09 4.87 -23.40
C LEU A 216 -5.29 4.14 -24.48
N ALA A 217 -3.98 4.30 -24.48
CA ALA A 217 -3.10 3.53 -25.33
C ALA A 217 -2.02 2.85 -24.48
N TRP A 218 -2.09 1.55 -24.43
CA TRP A 218 -1.08 0.74 -23.73
C TRP A 218 0.18 0.58 -24.59
N PRO A 219 1.37 0.51 -23.97
CA PRO A 219 2.60 0.16 -24.67
C PRO A 219 2.52 -1.26 -25.21
N SER A 220 3.38 -1.58 -26.18
CA SER A 220 3.42 -2.90 -26.79
C SER A 220 4.85 -3.34 -27.12
N GLY A 221 4.99 -4.55 -27.65
CA GLY A 221 6.26 -5.13 -28.07
C GLY A 221 6.84 -6.17 -27.11
N PRO A 222 8.06 -6.63 -27.36
CA PRO A 222 8.66 -7.73 -26.61
C PRO A 222 8.77 -7.43 -25.11
N GLY A 223 8.32 -8.38 -24.28
CA GLY A 223 8.36 -8.27 -22.81
C GLY A 223 7.37 -7.27 -22.22
N ILE A 224 6.34 -6.90 -22.97
CA ILE A 224 5.21 -6.12 -22.47
C ILE A 224 3.99 -7.02 -22.37
N ARG A 225 3.43 -7.08 -21.16
CA ARG A 225 2.12 -7.69 -20.86
C ARG A 225 1.21 -6.65 -20.22
N VAL A 226 -0.04 -6.65 -20.62
CA VAL A 226 -1.07 -5.76 -20.06
C VAL A 226 -2.25 -6.58 -19.60
N ASP A 227 -2.59 -6.49 -18.33
CA ASP A 227 -3.81 -7.05 -17.76
C ASP A 227 -4.74 -5.88 -17.41
N SER A 228 -5.71 -5.57 -18.27
CA SER A 228 -6.57 -4.40 -18.15
C SER A 228 -8.03 -4.79 -17.89
N GLY A 229 -8.67 -4.07 -16.97
CA GLY A 229 -10.11 -4.13 -16.72
C GLY A 229 -10.91 -3.02 -17.41
N VAL A 230 -10.25 -2.14 -18.17
CA VAL A 230 -10.87 -0.97 -18.81
C VAL A 230 -10.40 -0.80 -20.25
N VAL A 231 -11.19 -0.07 -21.03
CA VAL A 231 -10.89 0.37 -22.39
C VAL A 231 -11.12 1.89 -22.54
N GLU A 232 -10.64 2.47 -23.64
CA GLU A 232 -10.92 3.86 -23.97
C GLU A 232 -12.45 4.08 -24.07
N GLY A 233 -12.94 5.14 -23.41
CA GLY A 233 -14.36 5.46 -23.30
C GLY A 233 -15.02 5.00 -21.99
N ASP A 234 -14.40 4.10 -21.24
CA ASP A 234 -14.92 3.64 -19.94
C ASP A 234 -14.88 4.74 -18.89
N THR A 235 -15.82 4.68 -17.94
CA THR A 235 -15.86 5.55 -16.78
C THR A 235 -15.40 4.80 -15.53
N VAL A 236 -14.31 5.28 -14.93
CA VAL A 236 -13.80 4.77 -13.66
C VAL A 236 -14.66 5.31 -12.52
N SER A 237 -15.23 4.40 -11.73
CA SER A 237 -16.14 4.72 -10.63
C SER A 237 -15.42 4.72 -9.27
N PRO A 238 -15.67 5.71 -8.39
CA PRO A 238 -15.10 5.73 -7.04
C PRO A 238 -15.75 4.70 -6.10
N LYS A 239 -16.74 3.94 -6.58
CA LYS A 239 -17.45 2.91 -5.78
C LYS A 239 -16.68 1.59 -5.69
N PHE A 240 -15.65 1.40 -6.50
CA PHE A 240 -14.83 0.20 -6.60
C PHE A 240 -13.37 0.55 -6.34
N ASP A 241 -12.50 -0.46 -6.44
CA ASP A 241 -11.07 -0.25 -6.42
C ASP A 241 -10.63 0.70 -7.54
N SER A 242 -9.61 1.51 -7.28
CA SER A 242 -9.08 2.49 -8.24
C SER A 242 -8.27 1.87 -9.38
N MET A 243 -7.91 0.57 -9.30
CA MET A 243 -7.05 -0.10 -10.27
C MET A 243 -7.76 -0.29 -11.61
N MET A 244 -7.17 0.26 -12.65
CA MET A 244 -7.64 0.16 -14.04
C MET A 244 -6.97 -1.00 -14.78
N GLY A 245 -5.72 -1.27 -14.46
CA GLY A 245 -4.96 -2.36 -15.07
C GLY A 245 -3.54 -2.44 -14.54
N LYS A 246 -2.82 -3.43 -15.04
CA LYS A 246 -1.41 -3.68 -14.71
C LYS A 246 -0.58 -3.66 -15.96
N LEU A 247 0.53 -2.91 -15.91
CA LEU A 247 1.58 -2.97 -16.92
C LEU A 247 2.70 -3.84 -16.37
N VAL A 248 2.92 -5.00 -17.00
CA VAL A 248 3.97 -5.93 -16.61
C VAL A 248 5.07 -5.90 -17.67
N VAL A 249 6.30 -5.71 -17.22
CA VAL A 249 7.45 -5.50 -18.11
C VAL A 249 8.58 -6.46 -17.75
N THR A 250 8.92 -7.35 -18.67
CA THR A 250 9.89 -8.43 -18.45
C THR A 250 11.08 -8.31 -19.40
N ALA A 251 12.29 -8.60 -18.91
CA ALA A 251 13.51 -8.67 -19.70
C ALA A 251 14.48 -9.76 -19.19
N SER A 252 15.62 -9.92 -19.89
CA SER A 252 16.65 -10.91 -19.53
C SER A 252 17.31 -10.67 -18.18
N ASP A 253 17.30 -9.44 -17.71
CA ASP A 253 17.92 -8.97 -16.46
C ASP A 253 17.25 -7.67 -15.98
N ARG A 254 17.53 -7.27 -14.73
CA ARG A 254 16.91 -6.11 -14.09
C ARG A 254 17.20 -4.80 -14.83
N ALA A 255 18.45 -4.55 -15.23
CA ALA A 255 18.82 -3.30 -15.90
C ALA A 255 18.10 -3.15 -17.25
N THR A 256 18.02 -4.23 -18.02
CA THR A 256 17.26 -4.27 -19.28
C THR A 256 15.76 -4.09 -19.02
N ALA A 257 15.22 -4.66 -17.95
CA ALA A 257 13.81 -4.47 -17.57
C ALA A 257 13.52 -3.02 -17.19
N VAL A 258 14.38 -2.35 -16.40
CA VAL A 258 14.30 -0.92 -16.08
C VAL A 258 14.27 -0.07 -17.35
N ALA A 259 15.22 -0.28 -18.26
CA ALA A 259 15.26 0.45 -19.54
C ALA A 259 13.99 0.23 -20.38
N ARG A 260 13.43 -1.00 -20.33
CA ARG A 260 12.18 -1.33 -21.03
C ARG A 260 10.97 -0.69 -20.39
N VAL A 261 10.93 -0.58 -19.06
CA VAL A 261 9.86 0.18 -18.36
C VAL A 261 9.89 1.64 -18.75
N ARG A 262 11.06 2.28 -18.79
CA ARG A 262 11.20 3.68 -19.23
C ARG A 262 10.58 3.90 -20.62
N ARG A 263 10.93 3.04 -21.59
CA ARG A 263 10.34 3.07 -22.93
C ARG A 263 8.81 2.84 -22.88
N ALA A 264 8.36 1.86 -22.11
CA ALA A 264 6.94 1.55 -22.01
C ALA A 264 6.12 2.72 -21.43
N LEU A 265 6.68 3.46 -20.46
CA LEU A 265 6.04 4.64 -19.88
C LEU A 265 5.96 5.81 -20.88
N GLU A 266 6.97 5.99 -21.76
CA GLU A 266 6.92 6.99 -22.86
C GLU A 266 5.79 6.69 -23.86
N GLU A 267 5.52 5.40 -24.11
CA GLU A 267 4.46 4.96 -25.03
C GLU A 267 3.05 4.99 -24.39
N LEU A 268 2.95 4.85 -23.07
CA LEU A 268 1.68 4.84 -22.34
C LEU A 268 0.97 6.19 -22.46
N LYS A 269 -0.29 6.18 -22.90
CA LYS A 269 -1.12 7.39 -22.97
C LYS A 269 -2.42 7.17 -22.22
N VAL A 270 -2.66 7.98 -21.22
CA VAL A 270 -3.93 7.97 -20.44
C VAL A 270 -4.40 9.42 -20.29
N GLU A 271 -5.62 9.71 -20.72
CA GLU A 271 -6.24 11.02 -20.59
C GLU A 271 -7.65 10.89 -20.03
N GLY A 272 -8.13 11.95 -19.38
CA GLY A 272 -9.48 12.02 -18.79
C GLY A 272 -9.54 11.66 -17.30
N VAL A 273 -8.52 10.96 -16.80
CA VAL A 273 -8.37 10.64 -15.37
C VAL A 273 -6.92 10.82 -14.91
N PRO A 274 -6.66 11.21 -13.66
CA PRO A 274 -5.31 11.21 -13.12
C PRO A 274 -4.82 9.78 -12.88
N THR A 275 -3.50 9.56 -13.08
CA THR A 275 -2.85 8.26 -12.86
C THR A 275 -1.47 8.45 -12.27
N PRO A 276 -0.86 7.41 -11.65
CA PRO A 276 0.51 7.47 -11.14
C PRO A 276 1.59 7.36 -12.23
N ALA A 277 1.26 7.41 -13.53
CA ALA A 277 2.23 7.23 -14.62
C ALA A 277 3.46 8.15 -14.50
N SER A 278 3.25 9.44 -14.21
CA SER A 278 4.36 10.40 -14.02
C SER A 278 5.19 10.11 -12.75
N LEU A 279 4.61 9.49 -11.75
CA LEU A 279 5.33 9.02 -10.56
C LEU A 279 6.18 7.79 -10.91
N PHE A 280 5.68 6.88 -11.72
CA PHE A 280 6.46 5.74 -12.21
C PHE A 280 7.67 6.21 -13.03
N GLU A 281 7.52 7.23 -13.90
CA GLU A 281 8.65 7.82 -14.61
C GLU A 281 9.74 8.33 -13.64
N GLN A 282 9.34 8.99 -12.56
CA GLN A 282 10.27 9.47 -11.52
C GLN A 282 10.96 8.30 -10.82
N ILE A 283 10.22 7.27 -10.41
CA ILE A 283 10.75 6.07 -9.73
C ILE A 283 11.78 5.36 -10.61
N PHE A 284 11.46 5.11 -11.88
CA PHE A 284 12.34 4.39 -12.79
C PHE A 284 13.53 5.23 -13.32
N ASN A 285 13.58 6.51 -13.01
CA ASN A 285 14.74 7.39 -13.23
C ASN A 285 15.50 7.73 -11.94
N ASP A 286 15.17 7.09 -10.82
CA ASP A 286 15.80 7.30 -9.54
C ASP A 286 16.89 6.27 -9.27
N ASP A 287 18.11 6.75 -9.04
CA ASP A 287 19.28 5.88 -8.84
C ASP A 287 19.17 5.00 -7.57
N GLU A 288 18.48 5.46 -6.52
CA GLU A 288 18.23 4.64 -5.32
C GLU A 288 17.32 3.43 -5.62
N PHE A 289 16.40 3.56 -6.58
CA PHE A 289 15.54 2.47 -7.02
C PHE A 289 16.24 1.61 -8.08
N THR A 290 16.86 2.22 -9.09
CA THR A 290 17.44 1.50 -10.22
C THR A 290 18.79 0.87 -9.88
N ALA A 291 19.49 1.35 -8.86
CA ALA A 291 20.86 1.01 -8.50
C ALA A 291 21.87 1.30 -9.64
N GLU A 292 21.63 2.39 -10.37
CA GLU A 292 22.48 2.85 -11.45
C GLU A 292 23.49 3.91 -10.96
N HIS A 293 24.46 4.28 -11.81
CA HIS A 293 25.45 5.34 -11.59
C HIS A 293 26.28 5.20 -10.29
N GLY A 294 26.42 3.98 -9.79
CA GLY A 294 27.18 3.69 -8.55
C GLY A 294 26.42 3.99 -7.26
N VAL A 295 25.13 4.25 -7.34
CA VAL A 295 24.24 4.39 -6.19
C VAL A 295 23.74 3.01 -5.77
N ALA A 296 23.76 2.71 -4.47
CA ALA A 296 23.20 1.46 -3.96
C ALA A 296 21.67 1.51 -3.93
N TYR A 297 21.05 0.36 -4.10
CA TYR A 297 19.60 0.21 -3.92
C TYR A 297 19.21 0.56 -2.47
N ASP A 298 18.35 1.57 -2.29
CA ASP A 298 17.92 2.05 -0.96
C ASP A 298 16.40 2.24 -0.89
N VAL A 299 15.65 1.23 -1.30
CA VAL A 299 14.19 1.23 -1.23
C VAL A 299 13.71 0.50 0.00
N SER A 300 12.79 1.10 0.72
CA SER A 300 12.09 0.53 1.87
C SER A 300 10.61 0.86 1.77
N THR A 301 9.77 0.26 2.61
CA THR A 301 8.32 0.48 2.60
C THR A 301 7.89 1.94 2.79
N LYS A 302 8.79 2.78 3.33
CA LYS A 302 8.57 4.23 3.51
C LYS A 302 9.29 5.12 2.48
N TRP A 303 10.06 4.50 1.57
CA TRP A 303 10.87 5.24 0.61
C TRP A 303 10.02 6.15 -0.28
N LEU A 304 8.94 5.64 -0.85
CA LEU A 304 8.05 6.39 -1.74
C LEU A 304 7.45 7.62 -1.04
N GLU A 305 6.91 7.44 0.16
CA GLU A 305 6.30 8.53 0.92
C GLU A 305 7.35 9.58 1.30
N ARG A 306 8.51 9.14 1.78
CA ARG A 306 9.61 10.03 2.16
C ARG A 306 10.09 10.89 0.99
N LYS A 307 10.23 10.30 -0.19
CA LYS A 307 10.90 10.93 -1.32
C LYS A 307 9.96 11.72 -2.23
N TYR A 308 8.76 11.24 -2.45
CA TYR A 308 7.86 11.78 -3.46
C TYR A 308 6.56 12.37 -2.94
N LEU A 309 6.05 11.90 -1.80
CA LEU A 309 4.71 12.25 -1.35
C LEU A 309 4.67 13.24 -0.18
N ASN A 310 5.70 13.30 0.67
CA ASN A 310 5.78 14.22 1.83
C ASN A 310 6.57 15.49 1.52
N LYS A 311 6.20 16.25 0.48
CA LYS A 311 6.91 17.48 0.09
C LYS A 311 6.78 18.66 1.09
N GLU A 312 5.87 18.58 2.06
CA GLU A 312 5.69 19.65 3.06
C GLU A 312 6.77 19.70 4.16
N ALA A 313 7.49 18.60 4.40
CA ALA A 313 8.50 18.52 5.47
C ALA A 313 9.92 19.01 5.05
N SER A 314 10.21 19.22 3.78
CA SER A 314 11.54 19.56 3.29
C SER A 314 11.79 21.05 2.96
N SER A 315 10.78 21.90 3.06
CA SER A 315 10.93 23.34 2.75
C SER A 315 11.44 24.20 3.92
N THR A 316 11.79 23.61 5.07
CA THR A 316 12.26 24.36 6.25
C THR A 316 13.67 23.94 6.72
N LYS A 317 14.63 23.78 5.80
CA LYS A 317 16.06 23.80 6.17
C LYS A 317 16.88 24.52 5.11
N GLY A 318 17.11 25.82 5.33
CA GLY A 318 18.08 26.58 4.55
C GLY A 318 17.76 28.05 4.41
N GLY A 319 17.78 28.81 5.48
CA GLY A 319 17.70 30.25 5.45
C GLY A 319 18.11 30.83 6.78
N GLN A 320 19.41 31.20 6.92
CA GLN A 320 19.87 32.05 8.02
C GLN A 320 19.16 33.43 7.95
N PRO A 321 18.86 34.03 9.09
CA PRO A 321 18.21 35.34 9.12
C PRO A 321 19.23 36.44 8.79
N ALA A 322 19.04 37.11 7.67
CA ALA A 322 19.67 38.40 7.44
C ALA A 322 18.80 39.50 8.08
N SER A 323 19.36 40.17 9.05
CA SER A 323 18.80 41.37 9.67
C SER A 323 18.77 42.50 8.63
N MET A 324 17.64 43.19 8.47
CA MET A 324 17.63 44.65 8.28
C MET A 324 16.24 45.23 8.56
N ALA A 325 16.30 46.34 9.25
CA ALA A 325 15.20 47.11 9.79
C ALA A 325 14.42 47.90 8.71
N GLY A 326 13.16 48.15 9.01
CA GLY A 326 12.56 49.46 8.68
C GLY A 326 11.33 49.46 7.79
N ALA A 327 10.25 49.92 8.38
CA ALA A 327 9.16 50.75 7.87
C ALA A 327 7.79 50.08 7.57
N SER A 328 6.90 50.38 8.51
CA SER A 328 5.51 50.87 8.31
C SER A 328 4.48 50.04 7.53
N GLY A 329 3.53 49.48 8.27
CA GLY A 329 2.10 49.77 8.11
C GLY A 329 1.35 49.15 6.94
N ALA A 330 0.78 47.93 7.18
CA ALA A 330 -0.55 47.59 6.67
C ALA A 330 -1.12 46.49 7.55
N LYS A 331 -2.27 46.76 8.12
CA LYS A 331 -3.07 45.79 8.90
C LYS A 331 -3.70 44.81 7.90
N GLU A 332 -3.21 43.57 7.86
CA GLU A 332 -3.99 42.46 7.31
C GLU A 332 -4.93 41.94 8.40
N ALA A 333 -6.20 41.95 8.06
CA ALA A 333 -7.27 41.41 8.91
C ALA A 333 -7.20 39.90 8.86
N GLU A 334 -7.00 39.25 10.02
CA GLU A 334 -7.29 37.84 10.23
C GLU A 334 -8.77 37.59 9.91
N GLN A 335 -9.05 36.93 8.78
CA GLN A 335 -10.37 36.32 8.56
C GLN A 335 -10.46 35.11 9.48
N LYS A 336 -11.18 35.28 10.59
CA LYS A 336 -11.72 34.17 11.38
C LYS A 336 -12.65 33.39 10.47
N GLU A 337 -12.25 32.18 10.04
CA GLU A 337 -13.19 31.21 9.46
C GLU A 337 -14.30 30.97 10.47
N SER A 338 -15.49 31.42 10.13
CA SER A 338 -16.69 31.15 10.93
C SER A 338 -17.22 29.76 10.57
N SER A 339 -17.51 28.95 11.57
CA SER A 339 -18.09 27.61 11.42
C SER A 339 -19.40 27.53 12.20
N GLU A 340 -20.36 26.75 11.71
CA GLU A 340 -21.60 26.43 12.42
C GLU A 340 -21.56 25.00 12.95
N THR A 341 -22.09 24.80 14.17
CA THR A 341 -22.17 23.48 14.79
C THR A 341 -23.61 22.99 14.80
N PHE A 342 -23.82 21.86 14.15
CA PHE A 342 -25.10 21.15 14.10
C PHE A 342 -25.04 19.95 15.04
N VAL A 343 -26.13 19.68 15.76
CA VAL A 343 -26.31 18.45 16.52
C VAL A 343 -27.25 17.55 15.73
N ILE A 344 -26.75 16.43 15.29
CA ILE A 344 -27.54 15.42 14.58
C ILE A 344 -27.68 14.17 15.45
N GLU A 345 -28.77 13.44 15.28
CA GLU A 345 -29.00 12.18 15.97
C GLU A 345 -28.85 11.02 14.95
N VAL A 346 -27.90 10.12 15.24
CA VAL A 346 -27.63 8.94 14.41
C VAL A 346 -27.72 7.72 15.33
N ASN A 347 -28.60 6.80 15.03
CA ASN A 347 -28.83 5.58 15.83
C ASN A 347 -29.05 5.85 17.33
N ASN A 348 -29.92 6.84 17.66
CA ASN A 348 -30.18 7.30 19.03
C ASN A 348 -28.99 7.92 19.78
N HIS A 349 -27.91 8.29 19.08
CA HIS A 349 -26.78 9.01 19.65
C HIS A 349 -26.69 10.42 19.07
N ARG A 350 -26.50 11.42 19.95
CA ARG A 350 -26.30 12.82 19.53
C ARG A 350 -24.85 13.04 19.16
N VAL A 351 -24.61 13.47 17.91
CA VAL A 351 -23.29 13.79 17.37
C VAL A 351 -23.26 15.28 17.03
N SER A 352 -22.25 16.00 17.52
CA SER A 352 -22.01 17.39 17.14
C SER A 352 -21.13 17.45 15.90
N LEU A 353 -21.63 18.06 14.83
CA LEU A 353 -20.92 18.26 13.58
C LEU A 353 -20.62 19.75 13.40
N THR A 354 -19.34 20.13 13.40
CA THR A 354 -18.91 21.50 13.11
C THR A 354 -18.50 21.60 11.65
N VAL A 355 -19.19 22.45 10.89
CA VAL A 355 -19.02 22.61 9.44
C VAL A 355 -18.61 24.06 9.14
N PRO A 356 -17.56 24.31 8.34
CA PRO A 356 -17.22 25.64 7.84
C PRO A 356 -18.37 26.27 7.07
N ASN A 357 -18.58 27.59 7.23
CA ASN A 357 -19.74 28.29 6.67
C ASN A 357 -19.80 28.31 5.13
N ASP A 358 -18.65 28.18 4.47
CA ASP A 358 -18.56 28.05 3.00
C ASP A 358 -19.20 26.74 2.50
N ILE A 359 -19.06 25.66 3.27
CA ILE A 359 -19.71 24.36 2.97
C ILE A 359 -21.22 24.45 3.25
N VAL A 360 -21.61 25.09 4.36
CA VAL A 360 -23.03 25.29 4.70
C VAL A 360 -23.73 26.10 3.60
N ALA A 361 -23.10 27.17 3.11
CA ALA A 361 -23.63 27.99 2.03
C ALA A 361 -23.82 27.22 0.70
N ASN A 362 -22.92 26.29 0.40
CA ASN A 362 -23.01 25.44 -0.80
C ASN A 362 -24.06 24.35 -0.69
N LEU A 363 -24.36 23.86 0.50
CA LEU A 363 -25.41 22.86 0.73
C LEU A 363 -26.83 23.47 0.76
N THR A 364 -26.95 24.77 1.10
CA THR A 364 -28.22 25.49 1.18
C THR A 364 -28.52 26.34 -0.05
N GLY A 365 -27.76 26.20 -1.12
CA GLY A 365 -27.83 26.98 -2.35
C GLY A 365 -29.23 27.09 -2.94
N GLY A 366 -29.93 28.16 -2.60
CA GLY A 366 -31.13 28.66 -3.28
C GLY A 366 -32.49 28.48 -2.60
N ALA A 367 -32.62 27.85 -1.45
CA ALA A 367 -33.89 27.79 -0.73
C ALA A 367 -33.90 28.78 0.44
N LYS A 368 -34.72 29.83 0.33
CA LYS A 368 -34.96 30.78 1.42
C LYS A 368 -35.48 30.04 2.66
N ALA A 369 -34.79 30.19 3.77
CA ALA A 369 -35.12 29.66 5.08
C ALA A 369 -36.52 30.13 5.58
N ARG A 370 -37.59 29.45 5.13
CA ARG A 370 -38.94 29.67 5.65
C ARG A 370 -39.76 28.41 5.95
N ASP A 371 -39.32 27.20 5.55
CA ASP A 371 -40.14 25.98 5.70
C ASP A 371 -39.52 24.81 6.50
N ALA A 372 -38.39 25.00 7.19
CA ALA A 372 -37.76 23.93 7.94
C ALA A 372 -38.35 23.68 9.35
N LYS A 373 -39.48 24.32 9.70
CA LYS A 373 -40.17 24.14 11.00
C LYS A 373 -41.40 23.22 10.98
N ARG A 374 -41.66 22.52 9.91
CA ARG A 374 -42.90 21.75 9.79
C ARG A 374 -42.76 20.37 9.15
N ALA A 375 -41.85 19.56 9.62
CA ALA A 375 -41.83 18.14 9.26
C ALA A 375 -41.08 17.30 10.30
N ILE A 376 -41.58 17.28 11.53
CA ILE A 376 -41.32 16.16 12.45
C ILE A 376 -42.64 15.95 13.21
N GLN A 377 -43.45 15.02 12.77
CA GLN A 377 -44.40 14.27 13.59
C GLN A 377 -44.09 12.79 13.49
N PRO A 378 -44.14 12.06 14.58
CA PRO A 378 -43.68 10.68 14.67
C PRO A 378 -44.74 9.71 14.16
N LEU A 379 -44.26 8.62 13.53
CA LEU A 379 -44.93 7.33 13.51
C LEU A 379 -44.10 6.34 14.29
#